data_a00fd0511d2ef3a4532cb15c7e963ba1
#
_entry.id   a00fd0511d2ef3a4532cb15c7e963ba1
#
_cell.length_a   1.000
_cell.length_b   1.000
_cell.length_c   1.000
_cell.angle_alpha   90.00
_cell.angle_beta   90.00
_cell.angle_gamma   90.00
#
_symmetry.space_group_name_H-M   'P 1'
#
loop_
_entity.id
_entity.type
_entity.pdbx_description
1 polymer ?
#
loop_
_entity_poly.entity_id
_entity_poly.type
_entity_poly.pdbx_seq_one_letter_code
_entity_poly.pdbx_strand_id
1 'polypeptide(L)'
;VGVPRTVYIAGAGIAGLTLALALAKFGLHVVVLERNASASEFGAGLQISANARKVLDNLGLSEAVAEKSFTPEGIDIFPDGREKPLQTLTLGKTIETRFGAPYAVMHRADLLEALHAAARRFANIDIVFSVTDFALESSGSALTVKALEPDGKTRKAKPFAFVGADGVRSVTRTRYLGGPEARYTGEVAWRALVAPETLSGMLDLSRTSLLLNSRFHMVVYPLPHRNAVNLALFTQEKERDLPVLDQRAPRIKPGKDRRLAHILDSVDEGWTPWVLSSVQTPNWHRDAIGLIGDAAHAMLPFQAQGAAMSIEDAAVLAPLLAASPSAEHAFSRFAALRQERVKRVQEVSASNGKIFHMGFPFSLARNAVIRSEGPEGHFKRLDWLYGYDAIQSGKS
;
A
#
# COMPACT_ATOMS: atom_id res chain seq x y z
N VAL A 1 13.50 -11.59 -34.62
CA VAL A 1 12.66 -10.91 -33.60
C VAL A 1 11.86 -12.03 -32.95
N GLY A 2 12.20 -12.40 -31.69
CA GLY A 2 11.49 -13.45 -30.95
C GLY A 2 10.05 -13.02 -30.66
N VAL A 3 9.13 -14.00 -30.54
CA VAL A 3 7.74 -13.72 -30.13
C VAL A 3 7.74 -12.98 -28.81
N PRO A 4 7.06 -11.82 -28.68
CA PRO A 4 7.01 -11.06 -27.43
C PRO A 4 6.51 -11.96 -26.29
N ARG A 5 7.23 -11.95 -25.17
CA ARG A 5 6.80 -12.67 -23.97
C ARG A 5 5.49 -12.08 -23.47
N THR A 6 4.53 -12.93 -23.14
CA THR A 6 3.27 -12.51 -22.51
C THR A 6 3.30 -12.83 -21.02
N VAL A 7 2.93 -11.87 -20.19
CA VAL A 7 2.76 -12.03 -18.75
C VAL A 7 1.31 -11.80 -18.37
N TYR A 8 0.72 -12.73 -17.63
CA TYR A 8 -0.61 -12.59 -17.06
C TYR A 8 -0.51 -12.11 -15.61
N ILE A 9 -1.37 -11.19 -15.20
CA ILE A 9 -1.41 -10.62 -13.86
C ILE A 9 -2.84 -10.76 -13.32
N ALA A 10 -3.01 -11.34 -12.14
CA ALA A 10 -4.28 -11.33 -11.43
C ALA A 10 -4.38 -10.10 -10.53
N GLY A 11 -5.37 -9.24 -10.80
CA GLY A 11 -5.67 -8.03 -10.05
C GLY A 11 -5.18 -6.73 -10.71
N ALA A 12 -6.11 -5.80 -10.93
CA ALA A 12 -5.87 -4.44 -11.45
C ALA A 12 -5.76 -3.40 -10.31
N GLY A 13 -5.24 -3.79 -9.15
CA GLY A 13 -4.90 -2.89 -8.06
C GLY A 13 -3.56 -2.17 -8.30
N ILE A 14 -3.09 -1.43 -7.28
CA ILE A 14 -1.82 -0.67 -7.36
C ILE A 14 -0.65 -1.57 -7.78
N ALA A 15 -0.50 -2.76 -7.16
CA ALA A 15 0.57 -3.69 -7.50
C ALA A 15 0.52 -4.15 -8.97
N GLY A 16 -0.65 -4.64 -9.40
CA GLY A 16 -0.83 -5.21 -10.74
C GLY A 16 -0.68 -4.18 -11.85
N LEU A 17 -1.29 -3.00 -11.72
CA LEU A 17 -1.16 -1.93 -12.72
C LEU A 17 0.25 -1.33 -12.78
N THR A 18 0.92 -1.19 -11.63
CA THR A 18 2.32 -0.74 -11.61
C THR A 18 3.23 -1.75 -12.33
N LEU A 19 3.02 -3.05 -12.09
CA LEU A 19 3.76 -4.10 -12.78
C LEU A 19 3.44 -4.12 -14.28
N ALA A 20 2.18 -3.96 -14.65
CA ALA A 20 1.78 -3.92 -16.06
C ALA A 20 2.49 -2.80 -16.83
N LEU A 21 2.50 -1.59 -16.24
CA LEU A 21 3.23 -0.44 -16.79
C LEU A 21 4.73 -0.70 -16.90
N ALA A 22 5.33 -1.24 -15.83
CA ALA A 22 6.76 -1.55 -15.83
C ALA A 22 7.14 -2.57 -16.89
N LEU A 23 6.39 -3.67 -17.03
CA LEU A 23 6.60 -4.71 -18.05
C LEU A 23 6.40 -4.18 -19.48
N ALA A 24 5.37 -3.35 -19.68
CA ALA A 24 5.08 -2.77 -20.99
C ALA A 24 6.22 -1.90 -21.51
N LYS A 25 6.90 -1.17 -20.61
CA LYS A 25 8.11 -0.39 -20.95
C LYS A 25 9.31 -1.25 -21.38
N PHE A 26 9.34 -2.51 -21.00
CA PHE A 26 10.32 -3.50 -21.49
C PHE A 26 9.85 -4.22 -22.76
N GLY A 27 8.70 -3.83 -23.34
CA GLY A 27 8.18 -4.42 -24.57
C GLY A 27 7.48 -5.77 -24.40
N LEU A 28 7.19 -6.20 -23.16
CA LEU A 28 6.41 -7.41 -22.91
C LEU A 28 4.94 -7.15 -23.19
N HIS A 29 4.22 -8.16 -23.64
CA HIS A 29 2.76 -8.13 -23.70
C HIS A 29 2.19 -8.51 -22.34
N VAL A 30 1.20 -7.74 -21.86
CA VAL A 30 0.64 -7.91 -20.50
C VAL A 30 -0.87 -8.08 -20.59
N VAL A 31 -1.39 -9.09 -19.91
CA VAL A 31 -2.83 -9.30 -19.73
C VAL A 31 -3.15 -9.24 -18.24
N VAL A 32 -3.93 -8.23 -17.86
CA VAL A 32 -4.38 -8.06 -16.47
C VAL A 32 -5.80 -8.60 -16.36
N LEU A 33 -6.02 -9.54 -15.45
CA LEU A 33 -7.32 -10.11 -15.13
C LEU A 33 -7.88 -9.44 -13.87
N GLU A 34 -9.00 -8.74 -13.99
CA GLU A 34 -9.63 -8.03 -12.86
C GLU A 34 -11.03 -8.59 -12.59
N ARG A 35 -11.29 -8.90 -11.33
CA ARG A 35 -12.58 -9.44 -10.88
C ARG A 35 -13.71 -8.43 -10.96
N ASN A 36 -13.44 -7.17 -10.64
CA ASN A 36 -14.43 -6.10 -10.65
C ASN A 36 -14.77 -5.67 -12.08
N ALA A 37 -15.92 -5.02 -12.26
CA ALA A 37 -16.35 -4.50 -13.56
C ALA A 37 -15.59 -3.24 -14.00
N SER A 38 -14.83 -2.62 -13.11
CA SER A 38 -14.02 -1.44 -13.38
C SER A 38 -12.84 -1.36 -12.41
N ALA A 39 -11.84 -0.57 -12.77
CA ALA A 39 -10.76 -0.21 -11.85
C ALA A 39 -11.29 0.80 -10.82
N SER A 40 -11.89 0.31 -9.76
CA SER A 40 -12.38 1.13 -8.65
C SER A 40 -11.89 0.56 -7.32
N GLU A 41 -11.44 1.43 -6.45
CA GLU A 41 -11.20 1.09 -5.05
C GLU A 41 -12.02 2.02 -4.17
N PHE A 42 -12.72 1.45 -3.21
CA PHE A 42 -13.34 2.23 -2.13
C PHE A 42 -12.22 2.82 -1.28
N GLY A 43 -12.21 4.15 -1.17
CA GLY A 43 -11.03 4.83 -0.87
C GLY A 43 -10.88 5.36 0.51
N ALA A 44 -9.66 5.25 0.92
CA ALA A 44 -9.06 6.04 1.96
C ALA A 44 -7.86 6.75 1.38
N GLY A 45 -7.36 7.70 2.13
CA GLY A 45 -6.08 8.27 1.83
C GLY A 45 -4.95 7.24 1.92
N LEU A 46 -3.89 7.47 1.17
CA LEU A 46 -2.64 6.75 1.25
C LEU A 46 -1.47 7.73 1.29
N GLN A 47 -0.33 7.24 1.72
CA GLN A 47 0.92 7.98 1.76
C GLN A 47 1.87 7.40 0.73
N ILE A 48 2.51 8.27 -0.05
CA ILE A 48 3.51 7.91 -1.06
C ILE A 48 4.86 8.43 -0.57
N SER A 49 5.69 7.54 -0.08
CA SER A 49 7.05 7.85 0.35
C SER A 49 8.02 7.94 -0.82
N ALA A 50 9.20 8.54 -0.59
CA ALA A 50 10.19 8.82 -1.61
C ALA A 50 10.60 7.59 -2.43
N ASN A 51 10.76 6.42 -1.79
CA ASN A 51 11.08 5.16 -2.47
C ASN A 51 10.02 4.75 -3.53
N ALA A 52 8.73 4.86 -3.20
CA ALA A 52 7.65 4.59 -4.13
C ALA A 52 7.52 5.69 -5.19
N ARG A 53 7.68 6.95 -4.80
CA ARG A 53 7.57 8.09 -5.70
C ARG A 53 8.59 8.01 -6.84
N LYS A 54 9.84 7.64 -6.57
CA LYS A 54 10.86 7.43 -7.61
C LYS A 54 10.42 6.44 -8.69
N VAL A 55 9.76 5.36 -8.29
CA VAL A 55 9.25 4.37 -9.24
C VAL A 55 8.12 4.93 -10.07
N LEU A 56 7.14 5.61 -9.46
CA LEU A 56 6.02 6.24 -10.17
C LEU A 56 6.52 7.30 -11.16
N ASP A 57 7.51 8.11 -10.76
CA ASP A 57 8.12 9.11 -11.62
C ASP A 57 8.84 8.46 -12.82
N ASN A 58 9.57 7.38 -12.59
CA ASN A 58 10.22 6.60 -13.65
C ASN A 58 9.22 5.96 -14.63
N LEU A 59 8.03 5.62 -14.15
CA LEU A 59 6.95 5.12 -14.98
C LEU A 59 6.25 6.23 -15.80
N GLY A 60 6.56 7.49 -15.57
CA GLY A 60 5.97 8.64 -16.26
C GLY A 60 4.67 9.14 -15.62
N LEU A 61 4.50 8.92 -14.32
CA LEU A 61 3.33 9.31 -13.54
C LEU A 61 3.55 10.58 -12.71
N SER A 62 4.72 11.25 -12.84
CA SER A 62 5.10 12.41 -12.01
C SER A 62 4.03 13.49 -11.96
N GLU A 63 3.52 13.93 -13.13
CA GLU A 63 2.51 14.97 -13.25
C GLU A 63 1.16 14.53 -12.70
N ALA A 64 0.69 13.33 -13.09
CA ALA A 64 -0.59 12.80 -12.66
C ALA A 64 -0.66 12.58 -11.14
N VAL A 65 0.45 12.18 -10.52
CA VAL A 65 0.55 12.05 -9.06
C VAL A 65 0.65 13.43 -8.40
N ALA A 66 1.44 14.36 -8.95
CA ALA A 66 1.58 15.70 -8.39
C ALA A 66 0.26 16.48 -8.39
N GLU A 67 -0.52 16.38 -9.46
CA GLU A 67 -1.81 17.07 -9.61
C GLU A 67 -2.83 16.63 -8.53
N LYS A 68 -2.84 15.36 -8.14
CA LYS A 68 -3.84 14.78 -7.24
C LYS A 68 -3.30 14.47 -5.84
N SER A 69 -2.08 14.87 -5.54
CA SER A 69 -1.46 14.68 -4.23
C SER A 69 -1.17 15.98 -3.52
N PHE A 70 -0.90 15.88 -2.23
CA PHE A 70 -0.46 16.98 -1.39
C PHE A 70 0.86 16.59 -0.70
N THR A 71 1.81 17.53 -0.67
CA THR A 71 3.10 17.36 0.03
C THR A 71 3.02 18.08 1.38
N PRO A 72 2.78 17.36 2.49
CA PRO A 72 2.71 17.98 3.81
C PRO A 72 4.07 18.54 4.23
N GLU A 73 4.07 19.69 4.94
CA GLU A 73 5.27 20.31 5.46
C GLU A 73 5.92 19.48 6.58
N GLY A 74 5.12 18.67 7.28
CA GLY A 74 5.61 17.86 8.38
C GLY A 74 4.58 16.90 8.92
N ILE A 75 4.97 16.18 9.99
CA ILE A 75 4.10 15.33 10.79
C ILE A 75 4.11 15.84 12.23
N ASP A 76 2.97 16.31 12.71
CA ASP A 76 2.77 16.71 14.09
C ASP A 76 2.39 15.50 14.94
N ILE A 77 3.12 15.23 16.02
CA ILE A 77 2.90 14.09 16.91
C ILE A 77 2.23 14.58 18.20
N PHE A 78 1.01 14.09 18.46
CA PHE A 78 0.19 14.46 19.63
C PHE A 78 -0.05 13.22 20.52
N PRO A 79 0.77 12.98 21.56
CA PRO A 79 0.50 11.89 22.49
C PRO A 79 -0.52 12.29 23.56
N ASP A 80 -1.38 11.34 23.91
CA ASP A 80 -2.22 11.37 25.12
C ASP A 80 -3.08 12.65 25.29
N GLY A 81 -3.68 13.14 24.19
CA GLY A 81 -4.61 14.29 24.20
C GLY A 81 -3.94 15.64 24.42
N ARG A 82 -2.65 15.78 24.18
CA ARG A 82 -1.95 17.08 24.26
C ARG A 82 -2.51 18.05 23.21
N GLU A 83 -2.73 19.30 23.60
CA GLU A 83 -3.21 20.36 22.68
C GLU A 83 -2.15 20.77 21.67
N LYS A 84 -0.88 20.80 22.08
CA LYS A 84 0.27 21.13 21.20
C LYS A 84 1.05 19.87 20.84
N PRO A 85 1.63 19.81 19.63
CA PRO A 85 2.45 18.67 19.26
C PRO A 85 3.65 18.54 20.20
N LEU A 86 3.99 17.30 20.52
CA LEU A 86 5.22 16.97 21.26
C LEU A 86 6.45 17.22 20.39
N GLN A 87 6.33 16.90 19.12
CA GLN A 87 7.37 17.03 18.09
C GLN A 87 6.70 17.22 16.74
N THR A 88 7.32 18.01 15.88
CA THR A 88 7.00 18.11 14.45
C THR A 88 8.16 17.51 13.67
N LEU A 89 7.89 16.48 12.86
CA LEU A 89 8.86 15.91 11.95
C LEU A 89 8.77 16.66 10.62
N THR A 90 9.81 17.36 10.23
CA THR A 90 9.83 18.12 8.97
C THR A 90 9.80 17.18 7.77
N LEU A 91 8.94 17.43 6.79
CA LEU A 91 8.86 16.74 5.51
C LEU A 91 9.22 17.68 4.35
N GLY A 92 8.31 17.94 3.46
CA GLY A 92 8.44 18.89 2.36
C GLY A 92 9.72 18.74 1.57
N LYS A 93 10.40 19.85 1.31
CA LYS A 93 11.66 19.89 0.56
C LYS A 93 12.81 19.12 1.23
N THR A 94 12.77 18.93 2.55
CA THR A 94 13.82 18.19 3.27
C THR A 94 13.86 16.73 2.83
N ILE A 95 12.69 16.09 2.71
CA ILE A 95 12.59 14.71 2.20
C ILE A 95 13.05 14.62 0.75
N GLU A 96 12.58 15.53 -0.09
CA GLU A 96 12.94 15.56 -1.50
C GLU A 96 14.46 15.73 -1.72
N THR A 97 15.07 16.67 -0.99
CA THR A 97 16.53 16.90 -1.07
C THR A 97 17.32 15.69 -0.57
N ARG A 98 16.88 15.04 0.51
CA ARG A 98 17.62 13.92 1.12
C ARG A 98 17.48 12.63 0.34
N PHE A 99 16.27 12.34 -0.16
CA PHE A 99 15.93 11.04 -0.75
C PHE A 99 15.69 11.08 -2.26
N GLY A 100 15.74 12.27 -2.89
CA GLY A 100 15.62 12.44 -4.34
C GLY A 100 14.20 12.39 -4.89
N ALA A 101 13.16 12.34 -4.01
CA ALA A 101 11.77 12.41 -4.37
C ALA A 101 10.92 12.90 -3.19
N PRO A 102 9.78 13.59 -3.42
CA PRO A 102 8.93 14.08 -2.35
C PRO A 102 8.17 12.94 -1.65
N TYR A 103 7.80 13.20 -0.40
CA TYR A 103 6.76 12.48 0.31
C TYR A 103 5.42 13.17 0.04
N ALA A 104 4.38 12.42 -0.25
CA ALA A 104 3.07 12.96 -0.54
C ALA A 104 1.95 12.14 0.09
N VAL A 105 0.79 12.77 0.27
CA VAL A 105 -0.47 12.11 0.63
C VAL A 105 -1.46 12.30 -0.51
N MET A 106 -2.28 11.30 -0.79
CA MET A 106 -3.33 11.38 -1.79
C MET A 106 -4.45 10.38 -1.49
N HIS A 107 -5.54 10.47 -2.22
CA HIS A 107 -6.58 9.46 -2.13
C HIS A 107 -6.20 8.22 -2.95
N ARG A 108 -6.45 7.03 -2.41
CA ARG A 108 -6.05 5.76 -3.05
C ARG A 108 -6.68 5.56 -4.44
N ALA A 109 -7.95 5.96 -4.60
CA ALA A 109 -8.62 5.90 -5.89
C ALA A 109 -7.98 6.80 -6.95
N ASP A 110 -7.40 7.95 -6.56
CA ASP A 110 -6.73 8.86 -7.50
C ASP A 110 -5.42 8.25 -8.02
N LEU A 111 -4.67 7.54 -7.17
CA LEU A 111 -3.50 6.80 -7.64
C LEU A 111 -3.89 5.66 -8.58
N LEU A 112 -4.94 4.92 -8.23
CA LEU A 112 -5.41 3.81 -9.07
C LEU A 112 -5.90 4.31 -10.44
N GLU A 113 -6.64 5.43 -10.45
CA GLU A 113 -7.08 6.07 -11.68
C GLU A 113 -5.90 6.53 -12.55
N ALA A 114 -4.87 7.15 -11.96
CA ALA A 114 -3.66 7.56 -12.67
C ALA A 114 -2.93 6.35 -13.30
N LEU A 115 -2.77 5.26 -12.53
CA LEU A 115 -2.17 4.02 -13.02
C LEU A 115 -2.98 3.40 -14.16
N HIS A 116 -4.30 3.34 -14.02
CA HIS A 116 -5.20 2.79 -15.03
C HIS A 116 -5.21 3.64 -16.32
N ALA A 117 -5.29 4.96 -16.17
CA ALA A 117 -5.23 5.87 -17.31
C ALA A 117 -3.89 5.74 -18.07
N ALA A 118 -2.78 5.62 -17.34
CA ALA A 118 -1.48 5.37 -17.95
C ALA A 118 -1.42 4.02 -18.66
N ALA A 119 -1.94 2.94 -18.05
CA ALA A 119 -1.95 1.61 -18.64
C ALA A 119 -2.71 1.57 -19.98
N ARG A 120 -3.83 2.27 -20.08
CA ARG A 120 -4.64 2.37 -21.32
C ARG A 120 -3.91 3.03 -22.50
N ARG A 121 -2.82 3.73 -22.27
CA ARG A 121 -1.99 4.36 -23.32
C ARG A 121 -1.01 3.39 -23.99
N PHE A 122 -0.85 2.20 -23.44
CA PHE A 122 0.05 1.17 -23.94
C PHE A 122 -0.73 0.12 -24.76
N ALA A 123 -0.39 -0.03 -26.02
CA ALA A 123 -1.02 -1.02 -26.90
C ALA A 123 -0.70 -2.48 -26.53
N ASN A 124 0.33 -2.71 -25.72
CA ASN A 124 0.76 -4.02 -25.24
C ASN A 124 0.25 -4.35 -23.82
N ILE A 125 -0.72 -3.60 -23.32
CA ILE A 125 -1.45 -3.90 -22.06
C ILE A 125 -2.91 -4.16 -22.42
N ASP A 126 -3.41 -5.34 -22.08
CA ASP A 126 -4.82 -5.74 -22.14
C ASP A 126 -5.38 -5.90 -20.73
N ILE A 127 -6.43 -5.16 -20.37
CA ILE A 127 -7.09 -5.27 -19.06
C ILE A 127 -8.47 -5.87 -19.28
N VAL A 128 -8.68 -7.07 -18.73
CA VAL A 128 -9.93 -7.82 -18.83
C VAL A 128 -10.65 -7.73 -17.48
N PHE A 129 -11.75 -6.97 -17.46
CA PHE A 129 -12.60 -6.81 -16.29
C PHE A 129 -13.63 -7.93 -16.16
N SER A 130 -14.23 -8.05 -14.97
CA SER A 130 -15.27 -9.03 -14.63
C SER A 130 -14.83 -10.49 -14.82
N VAL A 131 -13.53 -10.77 -14.66
CA VAL A 131 -12.99 -12.12 -14.63
C VAL A 131 -13.14 -12.67 -13.22
N THR A 132 -14.19 -13.44 -12.98
CA THR A 132 -14.54 -13.92 -11.64
C THR A 132 -13.75 -15.14 -11.20
N ASP A 133 -13.23 -15.93 -12.14
CA ASP A 133 -12.41 -17.12 -11.86
C ASP A 133 -11.37 -17.35 -12.94
N PHE A 134 -10.27 -17.96 -12.54
CA PHE A 134 -9.22 -18.43 -13.43
C PHE A 134 -8.62 -19.75 -12.92
N ALA A 135 -8.11 -20.56 -13.85
CA ALA A 135 -7.40 -21.78 -13.55
C ALA A 135 -5.99 -21.75 -14.15
N LEU A 136 -5.02 -22.22 -13.36
CA LEU A 136 -3.61 -22.35 -13.74
C LEU A 136 -3.23 -23.82 -13.75
N GLU A 137 -2.66 -24.27 -14.85
CA GLU A 137 -2.08 -25.60 -14.99
C GLU A 137 -0.57 -25.42 -15.29
N SER A 138 0.29 -25.85 -14.36
CA SER A 138 1.75 -25.77 -14.50
C SER A 138 2.33 -27.16 -14.58
N SER A 139 3.24 -27.36 -15.53
CA SER A 139 4.03 -28.58 -15.68
C SER A 139 5.46 -28.19 -16.07
N GLY A 140 6.34 -28.07 -15.09
CA GLY A 140 7.69 -27.54 -15.28
C GLY A 140 7.63 -26.10 -15.79
N SER A 141 8.28 -25.81 -16.91
CA SER A 141 8.26 -24.47 -17.54
C SER A 141 6.99 -24.16 -18.33
N ALA A 142 6.09 -25.13 -18.55
CA ALA A 142 4.86 -24.94 -19.31
C ALA A 142 3.73 -24.48 -18.38
N LEU A 143 3.21 -23.28 -18.64
CA LEU A 143 2.08 -22.70 -17.92
C LEU A 143 0.91 -22.54 -18.88
N THR A 144 -0.28 -22.98 -18.46
CA THR A 144 -1.54 -22.71 -19.14
C THR A 144 -2.46 -21.93 -18.22
N VAL A 145 -2.97 -20.81 -18.69
CA VAL A 145 -3.97 -19.98 -18.01
C VAL A 145 -5.32 -20.17 -18.72
N LYS A 146 -6.36 -20.43 -17.94
CA LYS A 146 -7.76 -20.44 -18.39
C LYS A 146 -8.51 -19.40 -17.57
N ALA A 147 -9.12 -18.41 -18.19
CA ALA A 147 -9.90 -17.36 -17.54
C ALA A 147 -11.30 -17.32 -18.12
N LEU A 148 -12.31 -17.25 -17.25
CA LEU A 148 -13.70 -17.10 -17.66
C LEU A 148 -13.98 -15.61 -17.90
N GLU A 149 -14.23 -15.24 -19.14
CA GLU A 149 -14.56 -13.87 -19.54
C GLU A 149 -16.05 -13.54 -19.31
N PRO A 150 -16.41 -12.25 -19.25
CA PRO A 150 -17.80 -11.82 -18.97
C PRO A 150 -18.83 -12.34 -20.00
N ASP A 151 -18.42 -12.59 -21.24
CA ASP A 151 -19.26 -13.12 -22.31
C ASP A 151 -19.48 -14.64 -22.21
N GLY A 152 -18.97 -15.27 -21.14
CA GLY A 152 -19.07 -16.72 -20.90
C GLY A 152 -18.03 -17.55 -21.67
N LYS A 153 -17.16 -16.92 -22.44
CA LYS A 153 -16.07 -17.64 -23.13
C LYS A 153 -14.90 -17.87 -22.20
N THR A 154 -14.19 -18.96 -22.44
CA THR A 154 -12.94 -19.27 -21.73
C THR A 154 -11.76 -18.84 -22.58
N ARG A 155 -11.05 -17.81 -22.12
CA ARG A 155 -9.74 -17.44 -22.67
C ARG A 155 -8.70 -18.48 -22.23
N LYS A 156 -8.04 -19.12 -23.19
CA LYS A 156 -6.94 -20.04 -22.92
C LYS A 156 -5.65 -19.52 -23.51
N ALA A 157 -4.59 -19.46 -22.70
CA ALA A 157 -3.29 -18.95 -23.12
C ALA A 157 -2.14 -19.74 -22.47
N LYS A 158 -0.95 -19.63 -23.10
CA LYS A 158 0.31 -20.17 -22.58
C LYS A 158 1.30 -19.02 -22.39
N PRO A 159 1.17 -18.23 -21.30
CA PRO A 159 2.07 -17.11 -21.06
C PRO A 159 3.45 -17.56 -20.60
N PHE A 160 4.42 -16.66 -20.66
CA PHE A 160 5.75 -16.82 -20.08
C PHE A 160 5.69 -16.88 -18.55
N ALA A 161 4.84 -16.05 -17.91
CA ALA A 161 4.67 -15.99 -16.46
C ALA A 161 3.24 -15.63 -16.07
N PHE A 162 2.84 -16.01 -14.86
CA PHE A 162 1.65 -15.54 -14.17
C PHE A 162 2.04 -14.90 -12.86
N VAL A 163 1.51 -13.69 -12.58
CA VAL A 163 1.78 -12.94 -11.36
C VAL A 163 0.51 -12.72 -10.58
N GLY A 164 0.42 -13.23 -9.37
CA GLY A 164 -0.64 -12.91 -8.42
C GLY A 164 -0.38 -11.55 -7.77
N ALA A 165 -1.23 -10.57 -8.12
CA ALA A 165 -1.34 -9.25 -7.51
C ALA A 165 -2.77 -9.04 -6.96
N ASP A 166 -3.39 -10.15 -6.54
CA ASP A 166 -4.80 -10.32 -6.18
C ASP A 166 -5.08 -10.04 -4.69
N GLY A 167 -4.18 -9.28 -4.04
CA GLY A 167 -4.37 -8.66 -2.74
C GLY A 167 -4.29 -9.62 -1.56
N VAL A 168 -4.68 -9.14 -0.39
CA VAL A 168 -4.52 -9.84 0.89
C VAL A 168 -5.22 -11.21 0.92
N ARG A 169 -6.36 -11.37 0.22
CA ARG A 169 -7.10 -12.64 0.10
C ARG A 169 -6.74 -13.40 -1.18
N SER A 170 -5.49 -13.36 -1.57
CA SER A 170 -4.98 -13.92 -2.83
C SER A 170 -5.35 -15.40 -3.03
N VAL A 171 -6.08 -15.66 -4.11
CA VAL A 171 -6.35 -17.01 -4.62
C VAL A 171 -5.08 -17.62 -5.22
N THR A 172 -4.26 -16.79 -5.87
CA THR A 172 -2.97 -17.23 -6.43
C THR A 172 -2.08 -17.82 -5.33
N ARG A 173 -1.98 -17.14 -4.17
CA ARG A 173 -1.22 -17.62 -3.02
C ARG A 173 -1.75 -18.94 -2.48
N THR A 174 -3.03 -18.98 -2.16
CA THR A 174 -3.59 -20.12 -1.42
C THR A 174 -3.80 -21.34 -2.31
N ARG A 175 -4.41 -21.16 -3.48
CA ARG A 175 -4.80 -22.26 -4.36
C ARG A 175 -3.62 -22.82 -5.19
N TYR A 176 -2.72 -21.95 -5.68
CA TYR A 176 -1.69 -22.38 -6.63
C TYR A 176 -0.30 -22.49 -6.02
N LEU A 177 0.02 -21.73 -4.98
CA LEU A 177 1.30 -21.86 -4.29
C LEU A 177 1.20 -22.66 -2.99
N GLY A 178 0.00 -22.99 -2.50
CA GLY A 178 -0.17 -23.66 -1.19
C GLY A 178 0.25 -22.78 -0.02
N GLY A 179 0.23 -21.47 -0.21
CA GLY A 179 0.60 -20.48 0.81
C GLY A 179 -0.49 -20.28 1.86
N PRO A 180 -0.18 -19.59 2.96
CA PRO A 180 -1.10 -19.41 4.08
C PRO A 180 -2.26 -18.48 3.74
N GLU A 181 -3.37 -18.65 4.45
CA GLU A 181 -4.45 -17.67 4.50
C GLU A 181 -3.99 -16.39 5.23
N ALA A 182 -4.65 -15.28 4.90
CA ALA A 182 -4.44 -14.04 5.64
C ALA A 182 -4.96 -14.16 7.07
N ARG A 183 -4.20 -13.65 8.04
CA ARG A 183 -4.56 -13.70 9.46
C ARG A 183 -5.03 -12.35 9.94
N TYR A 184 -6.13 -12.31 10.65
CA TYR A 184 -6.58 -11.12 11.35
C TYR A 184 -5.53 -10.68 12.39
N THR A 185 -5.24 -9.39 12.43
CA THR A 185 -4.17 -8.85 13.30
C THR A 185 -4.66 -8.42 14.68
N GLY A 186 -5.96 -8.47 14.94
CA GLY A 186 -6.57 -7.92 16.15
C GLY A 186 -6.93 -6.44 16.01
N GLU A 187 -6.76 -5.83 14.84
CA GLU A 187 -6.92 -4.41 14.62
C GLU A 187 -7.83 -4.08 13.44
N VAL A 188 -8.53 -2.95 13.57
CA VAL A 188 -9.43 -2.39 12.55
C VAL A 188 -9.03 -0.95 12.29
N ALA A 189 -8.92 -0.60 11.02
CA ALA A 189 -8.80 0.78 10.56
C ALA A 189 -10.19 1.34 10.26
N TRP A 190 -10.59 2.36 10.98
CA TRP A 190 -11.80 3.13 10.72
C TRP A 190 -11.44 4.33 9.88
N ARG A 191 -12.14 4.51 8.79
CA ARG A 191 -11.82 5.55 7.80
C ARG A 191 -13.01 6.45 7.56
N ALA A 192 -12.74 7.75 7.48
CA ALA A 192 -13.74 8.75 7.13
C ALA A 192 -13.08 9.93 6.39
N LEU A 193 -13.87 10.68 5.67
CA LEU A 193 -13.53 11.97 5.09
C LEU A 193 -14.41 13.03 5.74
N VAL A 194 -13.81 14.17 6.09
CA VAL A 194 -14.55 15.34 6.60
C VAL A 194 -14.13 16.59 5.82
N ALA A 195 -14.98 17.63 5.84
CA ALA A 195 -14.64 18.90 5.23
C ALA A 195 -13.48 19.57 5.99
N PRO A 196 -12.56 20.28 5.30
CA PRO A 196 -11.42 20.94 5.95
C PRO A 196 -11.82 21.92 7.04
N GLU A 197 -12.94 22.62 6.86
CA GLU A 197 -13.49 23.61 7.79
C GLU A 197 -13.79 23.01 9.16
N THR A 198 -14.15 21.73 9.18
CA THR A 198 -14.45 20.97 10.41
C THR A 198 -13.28 20.94 11.38
N LEU A 199 -12.05 20.91 10.86
CA LEU A 199 -10.83 20.80 11.67
C LEU A 199 -10.05 22.12 11.76
N SER A 200 -10.58 23.19 11.19
CA SER A 200 -9.94 24.51 11.22
C SER A 200 -9.73 24.99 12.66
N GLY A 201 -8.53 25.49 12.95
CA GLY A 201 -8.15 25.94 14.30
C GLY A 201 -7.84 24.84 15.31
N MET A 202 -8.03 23.55 14.95
CA MET A 202 -7.73 22.41 15.81
C MET A 202 -6.46 21.66 15.40
N LEU A 203 -6.23 21.57 14.10
CA LEU A 203 -5.05 20.93 13.50
C LEU A 203 -4.49 21.85 12.41
N ASP A 204 -3.19 21.79 12.24
CA ASP A 204 -2.51 22.46 11.12
C ASP A 204 -2.63 21.59 9.86
N LEU A 205 -3.52 21.99 8.96
CA LEU A 205 -3.77 21.26 7.72
C LEU A 205 -2.68 21.46 6.65
N SER A 206 -1.60 22.21 6.92
CA SER A 206 -0.38 22.13 6.11
C SER A 206 0.44 20.87 6.42
N ARG A 207 0.05 20.11 7.43
CA ARG A 207 0.78 18.94 7.98
C ARG A 207 -0.12 17.72 8.13
N THR A 208 0.53 16.58 8.26
CA THR A 208 -0.11 15.36 8.78
C THR A 208 -0.11 15.39 10.29
N SER A 209 -1.19 14.97 10.93
CA SER A 209 -1.27 14.82 12.39
C SER A 209 -1.33 13.36 12.79
N LEU A 210 -0.52 12.98 13.77
CA LEU A 210 -0.49 11.65 14.38
C LEU A 210 -0.89 11.76 15.85
N LEU A 211 -2.10 11.32 16.18
CA LEU A 211 -2.62 11.29 17.53
C LEU A 211 -2.36 9.91 18.15
N LEU A 212 -1.63 9.86 19.25
CA LEU A 212 -1.24 8.63 19.95
C LEU A 212 -2.01 8.45 21.23
N ASN A 213 -2.49 7.24 21.49
CA ASN A 213 -3.15 6.86 22.74
C ASN A 213 -2.92 5.36 23.01
N SER A 214 -3.04 4.92 24.27
CA SER A 214 -2.84 3.51 24.64
C SER A 214 -3.85 2.53 24.06
N ARG A 215 -4.98 3.01 23.54
CA ARG A 215 -6.07 2.17 22.98
C ARG A 215 -6.30 2.37 21.49
N PHE A 216 -5.74 3.42 20.92
CA PHE A 216 -5.88 3.74 19.51
C PHE A 216 -4.76 4.66 19.06
N HIS A 217 -4.61 4.83 17.77
CA HIS A 217 -3.96 5.99 17.18
C HIS A 217 -4.77 6.47 15.98
N MET A 218 -4.59 7.73 15.63
CA MET A 218 -5.27 8.33 14.49
C MET A 218 -4.28 9.10 13.63
N VAL A 219 -4.38 8.92 12.33
CA VAL A 219 -3.62 9.69 11.33
C VAL A 219 -4.60 10.59 10.59
N VAL A 220 -4.30 11.89 10.55
CA VAL A 220 -5.13 12.92 9.90
C VAL A 220 -4.28 13.68 8.91
N TYR A 221 -4.73 13.82 7.68
CA TYR A 221 -4.07 14.63 6.66
C TYR A 221 -5.03 15.17 5.60
N PRO A 222 -4.74 16.34 5.04
CA PRO A 222 -5.59 16.95 4.04
C PRO A 222 -5.47 16.25 2.68
N LEU A 223 -6.56 16.29 1.93
CA LEU A 223 -6.67 15.89 0.54
C LEU A 223 -7.26 17.06 -0.25
N PRO A 224 -6.47 18.13 -0.54
CA PRO A 224 -6.99 19.37 -1.12
C PRO A 224 -7.68 19.15 -2.47
N HIS A 225 -7.17 18.23 -3.29
CA HIS A 225 -7.77 17.88 -4.57
C HIS A 225 -9.23 17.39 -4.44
N ARG A 226 -9.60 16.82 -3.28
CA ARG A 226 -10.97 16.37 -2.98
C ARG A 226 -11.73 17.30 -2.05
N ASN A 227 -11.16 18.44 -1.70
CA ASN A 227 -11.70 19.33 -0.68
C ASN A 227 -12.08 18.58 0.60
N ALA A 228 -11.21 17.68 1.06
CA ALA A 228 -11.47 16.80 2.20
C ALA A 228 -10.24 16.64 3.08
N VAL A 229 -10.47 16.19 4.31
CA VAL A 229 -9.43 15.68 5.22
C VAL A 229 -9.67 14.21 5.48
N ASN A 230 -8.64 13.41 5.30
CA ASN A 230 -8.67 11.97 5.57
C ASN A 230 -8.46 11.71 7.06
N LEU A 231 -9.33 10.91 7.62
CA LEU A 231 -9.24 10.37 8.98
C LEU A 231 -9.00 8.87 8.90
N ALA A 232 -7.94 8.40 9.53
CA ALA A 232 -7.65 6.98 9.67
C ALA A 232 -7.41 6.68 11.16
N LEU A 233 -8.39 6.10 11.80
CA LEU A 233 -8.37 5.71 13.21
C LEU A 233 -8.15 4.20 13.32
N PHE A 234 -7.22 3.78 14.16
CA PHE A 234 -6.86 2.37 14.36
C PHE A 234 -7.19 1.95 15.78
N THR A 235 -8.02 0.91 15.92
CA THR A 235 -8.44 0.36 17.20
C THR A 235 -8.20 -1.14 17.26
N GLN A 236 -8.06 -1.67 18.48
CA GLN A 236 -8.07 -3.10 18.71
C GLN A 236 -9.51 -3.60 18.85
N GLU A 237 -9.87 -4.62 18.06
CA GLU A 237 -11.20 -5.21 18.06
C GLU A 237 -11.10 -6.73 18.24
N LYS A 238 -12.07 -7.32 18.94
CA LYS A 238 -12.12 -8.78 19.09
C LYS A 238 -12.70 -9.40 17.83
N GLU A 239 -12.19 -10.55 17.41
CA GLU A 239 -12.63 -11.25 16.22
C GLU A 239 -14.15 -11.51 16.21
N ARG A 240 -14.74 -11.82 17.37
CA ARG A 240 -16.19 -12.01 17.52
C ARG A 240 -17.05 -10.77 17.21
N ASP A 241 -16.45 -9.58 17.24
CA ASP A 241 -17.15 -8.31 16.97
C ASP A 241 -17.08 -7.90 15.50
N LEU A 242 -16.28 -8.59 14.66
CA LEU A 242 -16.10 -8.27 13.24
C LEU A 242 -17.40 -8.30 12.42
N PRO A 243 -18.34 -9.24 12.62
CA PRO A 243 -19.56 -9.30 11.82
C PRO A 243 -20.49 -8.09 11.95
N VAL A 244 -20.32 -7.28 12.98
CA VAL A 244 -21.19 -6.12 13.27
C VAL A 244 -20.48 -4.78 13.14
N LEU A 245 -19.27 -4.75 12.61
CA LEU A 245 -18.49 -3.51 12.49
C LEU A 245 -19.18 -2.47 11.60
N ASP A 246 -19.75 -2.88 10.48
CA ASP A 246 -20.42 -1.97 9.52
C ASP A 246 -21.66 -1.29 10.11
N GLN A 247 -22.14 -1.75 11.26
CA GLN A 247 -23.36 -1.26 11.92
C GLN A 247 -23.08 -0.30 13.07
N ARG A 248 -21.82 0.08 13.29
CA ARG A 248 -21.43 0.90 14.44
C ARG A 248 -20.28 1.86 14.15
N ALA A 249 -20.16 2.89 14.97
CA ALA A 249 -18.99 3.76 15.06
C ALA A 249 -17.88 3.11 15.91
N PRO A 250 -16.62 3.60 15.79
CA PRO A 250 -15.53 3.15 16.64
C PRO A 250 -15.82 3.39 18.14
N ARG A 251 -15.56 2.37 18.97
CA ARG A 251 -15.82 2.40 20.41
C ARG A 251 -14.65 3.00 21.17
N ILE A 252 -14.38 4.29 20.96
CA ILE A 252 -13.37 5.01 21.72
C ILE A 252 -14.00 6.12 22.57
N LYS A 253 -13.35 6.43 23.69
CA LYS A 253 -13.77 7.54 24.55
C LYS A 253 -12.73 8.66 24.42
N PRO A 254 -13.12 9.87 24.03
CA PRO A 254 -12.19 10.99 23.85
C PRO A 254 -11.58 11.46 25.18
N GLY A 255 -12.18 11.11 26.31
CA GLY A 255 -11.73 11.58 27.61
C GLY A 255 -11.82 13.10 27.74
N LYS A 256 -10.69 13.75 28.03
CA LYS A 256 -10.58 15.22 28.10
C LYS A 256 -10.09 15.85 26.80
N ASP A 257 -9.81 15.05 25.77
CA ASP A 257 -9.35 15.52 24.46
C ASP A 257 -10.54 16.08 23.66
N ARG A 258 -10.73 17.42 23.73
CA ARG A 258 -11.82 18.14 23.03
C ARG A 258 -11.71 17.99 21.52
N ARG A 259 -10.49 17.98 20.98
CA ARG A 259 -10.23 17.81 19.54
C ARG A 259 -10.68 16.44 19.06
N LEU A 260 -10.30 15.38 19.79
CA LEU A 260 -10.73 14.03 19.46
C LEU A 260 -12.26 13.90 19.55
N ALA A 261 -12.89 14.48 20.59
CA ALA A 261 -14.35 14.49 20.71
C ALA A 261 -14.98 15.14 19.48
N HIS A 262 -14.50 16.31 19.10
CA HIS A 262 -15.00 17.03 17.92
C HIS A 262 -14.81 16.24 16.63
N ILE A 263 -13.64 15.63 16.41
CA ILE A 263 -13.39 14.77 15.23
C ILE A 263 -14.39 13.61 15.17
N LEU A 264 -14.63 12.94 16.29
CA LEU A 264 -15.56 11.81 16.33
C LEU A 264 -17.01 12.23 16.04
N ASP A 265 -17.41 13.38 16.55
CA ASP A 265 -18.76 13.95 16.38
C ASP A 265 -18.98 14.53 14.97
N SER A 266 -17.91 14.82 14.24
CA SER A 266 -17.96 15.47 12.92
C SER A 266 -18.10 14.51 11.74
N VAL A 267 -18.12 13.21 11.98
CA VAL A 267 -18.20 12.20 10.91
C VAL A 267 -19.68 11.90 10.61
N ASP A 268 -20.30 12.70 9.74
CA ASP A 268 -21.71 12.62 9.42
C ASP A 268 -22.08 11.39 8.57
N GLU A 269 -21.24 11.01 7.59
CA GLU A 269 -21.48 9.88 6.69
C GLU A 269 -21.11 8.52 7.29
N GLY A 270 -20.63 8.52 8.53
CA GLY A 270 -20.23 7.34 9.25
C GLY A 270 -18.79 6.88 8.96
N TRP A 271 -18.32 5.98 9.83
CA TRP A 271 -17.00 5.39 9.72
C TRP A 271 -17.07 4.10 8.90
N THR A 272 -16.17 3.94 7.96
CA THR A 272 -16.00 2.70 7.20
C THR A 272 -14.91 1.85 7.85
N PRO A 273 -15.25 0.67 8.42
CA PRO A 273 -14.27 -0.22 9.04
C PRO A 273 -13.53 -1.06 8.00
N TRP A 274 -12.23 -1.24 8.22
CA TRP A 274 -11.35 -2.13 7.46
C TRP A 274 -10.67 -3.09 8.42
N VAL A 275 -10.99 -4.35 8.30
CA VAL A 275 -10.35 -5.42 9.06
C VAL A 275 -8.91 -5.59 8.57
N LEU A 276 -7.94 -5.37 9.46
CA LEU A 276 -6.54 -5.48 9.11
C LEU A 276 -6.07 -6.93 9.19
N SER A 277 -5.51 -7.40 8.11
CA SER A 277 -4.94 -8.74 8.01
C SER A 277 -3.50 -8.67 7.52
N SER A 278 -2.69 -9.60 7.97
CA SER A 278 -1.31 -9.74 7.54
C SER A 278 -1.04 -11.10 6.92
N VAL A 279 -0.03 -11.16 6.08
CA VAL A 279 0.42 -12.38 5.43
C VAL A 279 1.94 -12.43 5.48
N GLN A 280 2.48 -13.59 5.84
CA GLN A 280 3.89 -13.91 5.70
C GLN A 280 3.99 -15.17 4.85
N THR A 281 4.21 -14.99 3.55
CA THR A 281 4.32 -16.10 2.61
C THR A 281 5.78 -16.56 2.53
N PRO A 282 6.09 -17.80 2.89
CA PRO A 282 7.48 -18.29 2.85
C PRO A 282 8.01 -18.42 1.41
N ASN A 283 7.16 -18.89 0.51
CA ASN A 283 7.51 -19.09 -0.89
C ASN A 283 6.70 -18.14 -1.78
N TRP A 284 7.38 -17.21 -2.44
CA TRP A 284 6.73 -16.21 -3.29
C TRP A 284 6.54 -16.67 -4.73
N HIS A 285 7.00 -17.86 -5.07
CA HIS A 285 6.79 -18.43 -6.41
C HIS A 285 6.84 -19.97 -6.40
N ARG A 286 6.31 -20.54 -7.46
CA ARG A 286 6.46 -21.93 -7.86
C ARG A 286 6.39 -21.98 -9.38
N ASP A 287 7.42 -22.56 -10.01
CA ASP A 287 7.56 -22.62 -11.48
C ASP A 287 7.40 -21.22 -12.12
N ALA A 288 6.46 -21.08 -13.05
CA ALA A 288 6.18 -19.84 -13.75
C ALA A 288 5.09 -18.99 -13.08
N ILE A 289 4.75 -19.24 -11.81
CA ILE A 289 3.74 -18.49 -11.03
C ILE A 289 4.43 -17.79 -9.87
N GLY A 290 4.26 -16.48 -9.75
CA GLY A 290 4.82 -15.68 -8.65
C GLY A 290 3.81 -14.72 -8.01
N LEU A 291 4.18 -14.10 -6.88
CA LEU A 291 3.35 -13.17 -6.11
C LEU A 291 4.07 -11.85 -5.92
N ILE A 292 3.30 -10.76 -5.89
CA ILE A 292 3.77 -9.41 -5.50
C ILE A 292 2.74 -8.71 -4.60
N GLY A 293 3.21 -7.68 -3.89
CA GLY A 293 2.36 -6.83 -3.07
C GLY A 293 1.63 -7.59 -1.97
N ASP A 294 0.41 -7.18 -1.64
CA ASP A 294 -0.37 -7.79 -0.56
C ASP A 294 -0.68 -9.28 -0.78
N ALA A 295 -0.62 -9.77 -2.02
CA ALA A 295 -0.74 -11.19 -2.29
C ALA A 295 0.42 -12.00 -1.69
N ALA A 296 1.62 -11.42 -1.64
CA ALA A 296 2.81 -12.03 -1.06
C ALA A 296 3.01 -11.66 0.42
N HIS A 297 2.73 -10.39 0.81
CA HIS A 297 3.26 -9.84 2.05
C HIS A 297 2.41 -8.73 2.67
N ALA A 298 1.09 -8.86 2.67
CA ALA A 298 0.21 -7.90 3.34
C ALA A 298 0.68 -7.61 4.77
N MET A 299 0.68 -6.33 5.14
CA MET A 299 1.26 -5.84 6.39
C MET A 299 0.37 -4.82 7.08
N LEU A 300 0.62 -4.60 8.38
CA LEU A 300 0.01 -3.52 9.13
C LEU A 300 0.42 -2.15 8.53
N PRO A 301 -0.47 -1.14 8.51
CA PRO A 301 -0.22 0.12 7.83
C PRO A 301 0.59 1.14 8.66
N PHE A 302 1.19 0.75 9.79
CA PHE A 302 1.79 1.68 10.77
C PHE A 302 3.15 2.25 10.36
N GLN A 303 3.65 1.86 9.21
CA GLN A 303 4.79 2.48 8.52
C GLN A 303 4.36 3.12 7.18
N ALA A 304 3.07 3.02 6.81
CA ALA A 304 2.51 3.50 5.54
C ALA A 304 3.24 2.97 4.29
N GLN A 305 3.71 1.72 4.32
CA GLN A 305 4.56 1.15 3.28
C GLN A 305 3.89 0.06 2.42
N GLY A 306 2.65 -0.34 2.67
CA GLY A 306 2.01 -1.42 1.90
C GLY A 306 1.98 -1.14 0.39
N ALA A 307 1.49 0.03 -0.01
CA ALA A 307 1.49 0.43 -1.41
C ALA A 307 2.93 0.64 -1.94
N ALA A 308 3.82 1.22 -1.13
CA ALA A 308 5.22 1.44 -1.52
C ALA A 308 5.95 0.13 -1.81
N MET A 309 5.78 -0.89 -0.98
CA MET A 309 6.36 -2.22 -1.22
C MET A 309 5.83 -2.86 -2.51
N SER A 310 4.53 -2.72 -2.78
CA SER A 310 3.91 -3.20 -4.04
C SER A 310 4.49 -2.48 -5.27
N ILE A 311 4.71 -1.18 -5.18
CA ILE A 311 5.30 -0.37 -6.25
C ILE A 311 6.78 -0.73 -6.47
N GLU A 312 7.55 -0.93 -5.39
CA GLU A 312 8.93 -1.41 -5.47
C GLU A 312 9.02 -2.81 -6.09
N ASP A 313 8.11 -3.73 -5.71
CA ASP A 313 8.06 -5.09 -6.27
C ASP A 313 7.93 -5.06 -7.78
N ALA A 314 7.05 -4.21 -8.30
CA ALA A 314 6.87 -4.05 -9.74
C ALA A 314 8.14 -3.58 -10.44
N ALA A 315 8.85 -2.60 -9.85
CA ALA A 315 10.08 -2.05 -10.40
C ALA A 315 11.22 -3.07 -10.43
N VAL A 316 11.29 -3.94 -9.40
CA VAL A 316 12.32 -4.99 -9.31
C VAL A 316 12.00 -6.19 -10.20
N LEU A 317 10.73 -6.61 -10.24
CA LEU A 317 10.33 -7.83 -10.97
C LEU A 317 10.33 -7.63 -12.50
N ALA A 318 9.91 -6.46 -12.99
CA ALA A 318 9.76 -6.23 -14.43
C ALA A 318 11.05 -6.45 -15.24
N PRO A 319 12.21 -5.87 -14.90
CA PRO A 319 13.45 -6.13 -15.62
C PRO A 319 13.90 -7.60 -15.53
N LEU A 320 13.64 -8.26 -14.40
CA LEU A 320 13.97 -9.68 -14.23
C LEU A 320 13.14 -10.57 -15.16
N LEU A 321 11.84 -10.34 -15.29
CA LEU A 321 10.98 -11.07 -16.25
C LEU A 321 11.35 -10.77 -17.70
N ALA A 322 11.82 -9.56 -17.99
CA ALA A 322 12.26 -9.19 -19.33
C ALA A 322 13.57 -9.90 -19.74
N ALA A 323 14.53 -10.01 -18.83
CA ALA A 323 15.89 -10.46 -19.13
C ALA A 323 16.17 -11.94 -18.81
N SER A 324 15.44 -12.54 -17.86
CA SER A 324 15.74 -13.91 -17.40
C SER A 324 15.39 -14.98 -18.46
N PRO A 325 16.11 -16.10 -18.48
CA PRO A 325 15.84 -17.20 -19.42
C PRO A 325 14.49 -17.90 -19.16
N SER A 326 14.06 -17.95 -17.90
CA SER A 326 12.78 -18.52 -17.48
C SER A 326 12.10 -17.66 -16.43
N ALA A 327 10.78 -17.80 -16.29
CA ALA A 327 10.00 -17.12 -15.26
C ALA A 327 10.42 -17.52 -13.85
N GLU A 328 10.68 -18.82 -13.63
CA GLU A 328 11.17 -19.36 -12.36
C GLU A 328 12.47 -18.67 -11.92
N HIS A 329 13.43 -18.53 -12.84
CA HIS A 329 14.69 -17.84 -12.55
C HIS A 329 14.44 -16.36 -12.17
N ALA A 330 13.55 -15.67 -12.89
CA ALA A 330 13.18 -14.30 -12.58
C ALA A 330 12.56 -14.19 -11.18
N PHE A 331 11.63 -15.06 -10.84
CA PHE A 331 10.97 -15.06 -9.53
C PHE A 331 11.92 -15.44 -8.39
N SER A 332 12.83 -16.39 -8.59
CA SER A 332 13.84 -16.75 -7.60
C SER A 332 14.75 -15.55 -7.26
N ARG A 333 15.23 -14.85 -8.29
CA ARG A 333 16.02 -13.64 -8.09
C ARG A 333 15.21 -12.53 -7.43
N PHE A 334 13.97 -12.33 -7.85
CA PHE A 334 13.05 -11.35 -7.25
C PHE A 334 12.86 -11.62 -5.75
N ALA A 335 12.56 -12.86 -5.37
CA ALA A 335 12.39 -13.26 -3.98
C ALA A 335 13.67 -12.98 -3.15
N ALA A 336 14.85 -13.34 -3.69
CA ALA A 336 16.13 -13.08 -3.03
C ALA A 336 16.38 -11.58 -2.78
N LEU A 337 15.99 -10.71 -3.70
CA LEU A 337 16.16 -9.26 -3.57
C LEU A 337 15.14 -8.60 -2.64
N ARG A 338 13.92 -9.18 -2.51
CA ARG A 338 12.80 -8.49 -1.87
C ARG A 338 12.43 -9.03 -0.49
N GLN A 339 12.56 -10.33 -0.24
CA GLN A 339 12.02 -10.94 0.98
C GLN A 339 12.57 -10.32 2.27
N GLU A 340 13.89 -10.15 2.40
CA GLU A 340 14.49 -9.57 3.61
C GLU A 340 14.10 -8.10 3.81
N ARG A 341 14.02 -7.31 2.72
CA ARG A 341 13.57 -5.93 2.81
C ARG A 341 12.13 -5.83 3.27
N VAL A 342 11.24 -6.60 2.66
CA VAL A 342 9.81 -6.62 3.02
C VAL A 342 9.60 -7.10 4.45
N LYS A 343 10.29 -8.16 4.87
CA LYS A 343 10.26 -8.66 6.24
C LYS A 343 10.66 -7.58 7.24
N ARG A 344 11.74 -6.85 6.97
CA ARG A 344 12.17 -5.74 7.81
C ARG A 344 11.10 -4.63 7.90
N VAL A 345 10.44 -4.30 6.79
CA VAL A 345 9.33 -3.33 6.80
C VAL A 345 8.15 -3.82 7.62
N GLN A 346 7.78 -5.10 7.50
CA GLN A 346 6.71 -5.71 8.31
C GLN A 346 7.03 -5.66 9.82
N GLU A 347 8.27 -5.98 10.21
CA GLU A 347 8.74 -5.95 11.60
C GLU A 347 8.71 -4.53 12.18
N VAL A 348 9.20 -3.54 11.43
CA VAL A 348 9.17 -2.13 11.83
C VAL A 348 7.73 -1.64 11.95
N SER A 349 6.86 -1.98 10.99
CA SER A 349 5.45 -1.62 11.05
C SER A 349 4.74 -2.20 12.28
N ALA A 350 4.97 -3.47 12.58
CA ALA A 350 4.42 -4.11 13.78
C ALA A 350 4.96 -3.49 15.07
N SER A 351 6.25 -3.12 15.10
CA SER A 351 6.87 -2.42 16.23
C SER A 351 6.26 -1.04 16.44
N ASN A 352 6.01 -0.29 15.37
CA ASN A 352 5.36 1.03 15.45
C ASN A 352 3.98 0.92 16.11
N GLY A 353 3.17 -0.09 15.77
CA GLY A 353 1.88 -0.30 16.42
C GLY A 353 2.00 -0.43 17.93
N LYS A 354 2.99 -1.19 18.42
CA LYS A 354 3.26 -1.33 19.86
C LYS A 354 3.70 0.01 20.47
N ILE A 355 4.56 0.76 19.79
CA ILE A 355 5.07 2.07 20.25
C ILE A 355 3.92 3.08 20.32
N PHE A 356 3.07 3.14 19.30
CA PHE A 356 1.93 4.06 19.24
C PHE A 356 0.94 3.84 20.38
N HIS A 357 0.72 2.58 20.77
CA HIS A 357 -0.22 2.17 21.81
C HIS A 357 0.42 2.01 23.20
N MET A 358 1.65 2.49 23.41
CA MET A 358 2.25 2.47 24.75
C MET A 358 1.44 3.32 25.75
N GLY A 359 0.97 2.67 26.83
CA GLY A 359 0.33 3.31 27.96
C GLY A 359 1.31 3.71 29.06
N PHE A 360 0.80 4.40 30.10
CA PHE A 360 1.59 4.74 31.29
C PHE A 360 2.08 3.45 32.00
N PRO A 361 3.34 3.39 32.49
CA PRO A 361 4.36 4.45 32.48
C PRO A 361 5.23 4.49 31.20
N PHE A 362 5.14 3.51 30.31
CA PHE A 362 6.00 3.38 29.11
C PHE A 362 5.81 4.51 28.09
N SER A 363 4.62 5.13 28.06
CA SER A 363 4.37 6.32 27.23
C SER A 363 5.28 7.50 27.60
N LEU A 364 5.74 7.61 28.84
CA LEU A 364 6.70 8.64 29.25
C LEU A 364 8.06 8.42 28.58
N ALA A 365 8.54 7.18 28.56
CA ALA A 365 9.80 6.82 27.90
C ALA A 365 9.70 7.05 26.38
N ARG A 366 8.60 6.59 25.73
CA ARG A 366 8.31 6.88 24.33
C ARG A 366 8.37 8.38 24.03
N ASN A 367 7.68 9.19 24.83
CA ASN A 367 7.62 10.63 24.64
C ASN A 367 8.98 11.31 24.84
N ALA A 368 9.80 10.82 25.78
CA ALA A 368 11.15 11.30 25.97
C ALA A 368 12.04 11.00 24.74
N VAL A 369 11.97 9.79 24.18
CA VAL A 369 12.69 9.42 22.96
C VAL A 369 12.28 10.29 21.79
N ILE A 370 10.97 10.44 21.52
CA ILE A 370 10.46 11.27 20.42
C ILE A 370 11.01 12.70 20.54
N ARG A 371 11.04 13.26 21.76
CA ARG A 371 11.55 14.61 22.00
C ARG A 371 13.06 14.73 21.82
N SER A 372 13.83 13.73 22.25
CA SER A 372 15.29 13.78 22.26
C SER A 372 15.92 13.54 20.90
N GLU A 373 15.29 12.75 20.02
CA GLU A 373 15.86 12.42 18.73
C GLU A 373 15.86 13.58 17.73
N GLY A 374 14.85 14.42 17.79
CA GLY A 374 14.66 15.50 16.85
C GLY A 374 14.46 15.01 15.40
N PRO A 375 14.31 15.94 14.44
CA PRO A 375 14.06 15.58 13.04
C PRO A 375 15.19 14.77 12.39
N GLU A 376 16.44 15.10 12.69
CA GLU A 376 17.60 14.42 12.06
C GLU A 376 17.75 12.95 12.51
N GLY A 377 17.50 12.65 13.78
CA GLY A 377 17.48 11.28 14.27
C GLY A 377 16.40 10.44 13.60
N HIS A 378 15.23 11.05 13.37
CA HIS A 378 14.13 10.42 12.66
C HIS A 378 14.49 10.11 11.20
N PHE A 379 15.12 11.05 10.48
CA PHE A 379 15.53 10.83 9.09
C PHE A 379 16.56 9.71 8.96
N LYS A 380 17.54 9.62 9.85
CA LYS A 380 18.51 8.51 9.86
C LYS A 380 17.83 7.15 9.99
N ARG A 381 16.73 7.06 10.74
CA ARG A 381 15.92 5.83 10.81
C ARG A 381 15.22 5.50 9.52
N LEU A 382 14.92 6.49 8.67
CA LEU A 382 14.24 6.32 7.40
C LEU A 382 15.18 6.13 6.21
N ASP A 383 16.50 6.38 6.36
CA ASP A 383 17.48 6.32 5.28
C ASP A 383 17.44 4.98 4.52
N TRP A 384 17.42 3.87 5.23
CA TRP A 384 17.34 2.54 4.63
C TRP A 384 16.02 2.27 3.89
N LEU A 385 14.94 2.95 4.27
CA LEU A 385 13.59 2.78 3.74
C LEU A 385 13.35 3.72 2.55
N TYR A 386 13.45 5.03 2.76
CA TYR A 386 13.14 6.06 1.76
C TYR A 386 14.28 6.25 0.75
N GLY A 387 15.52 5.97 1.16
CA GLY A 387 16.71 6.02 0.28
C GLY A 387 16.81 4.86 -0.70
N TYR A 388 16.02 3.79 -0.53
CA TYR A 388 16.10 2.62 -1.41
C TYR A 388 15.69 2.97 -2.85
N ASP A 389 16.47 2.43 -3.80
CA ASP A 389 16.24 2.56 -5.24
C ASP A 389 15.89 1.19 -5.84
N ALA A 390 14.58 0.93 -5.97
CA ALA A 390 14.08 -0.30 -6.55
C ALA A 390 14.42 -0.45 -8.04
N ILE A 391 14.61 0.65 -8.76
CA ILE A 391 14.91 0.65 -10.19
C ILE A 391 16.33 0.13 -10.42
N GLN A 392 17.28 0.54 -9.61
CA GLN A 392 18.65 0.05 -9.69
C GLN A 392 18.78 -1.39 -9.21
N SER A 393 18.08 -1.75 -8.14
CA SER A 393 18.09 -3.11 -7.57
C SER A 393 17.59 -4.18 -8.56
N GLY A 394 16.66 -3.85 -9.44
CA GLY A 394 16.16 -4.77 -10.47
C GLY A 394 17.14 -4.98 -11.64
N LYS A 395 18.14 -4.11 -11.82
CA LYS A 395 19.14 -4.19 -12.89
C LYS A 395 20.40 -4.96 -12.50
N SER A 396 20.65 -5.14 -11.21
CA SER A 396 21.75 -5.92 -10.65
C SER A 396 21.40 -7.42 -10.58
#